data_3f0a7be85323d50061a44b34824c5a55
#
_entry.id   3f0a7be85323d50061a44b34824c5a55
#
_cell.length_a   1.000
_cell.length_b   1.000
_cell.length_c   1.000
_cell.angle_alpha   90.00
_cell.angle_beta   90.00
_cell.angle_gamma   90.00
#
_symmetry.space_group_name_H-M   'P 1'
#
loop_
_entity.id
_entity.type
_entity.pdbx_description
1 polymer ?
#
loop_
_entity_poly.entity_id
_entity_poly.type
_entity_poly.pdbx_seq_one_letter_code
_entity_poly.pdbx_strand_id
1 'polypeptide(L)'
;MSFDPPYYNCTDLTCSRHGEVFVLDDGGEVDLDLGNYERYLNITLTRENNITTGKIYQHVIEKERRGDYLGHTVQVVPHIVDAIQDWIERVAKIPVDDTNEEPDVCIIELGGTVGDIESMPFVEAMTQLRARAGRDNFMQIHVSYVPMVHGEQKTKPTQMAIKAVRSAGLIPDLIACRCEHDLDSGAHQKIARFCQVPLPQVLVVRDMPTTYQVPILLQEQGLLQSLKDILRIDALTISPALATKGAEIWKTWNELASGLATVTDVVEIALVGKYLECPDSYLSVIKSVEHAAMRCKKKLKIVWVDAEHLEPQAEKTNPAQYHKAWHDVCTASGILVPGGFGQRGTEGMM
;
A
#
# COMPACT_ATOMS: atom_id res chain seq x y z
N MET A 1 -0.04 5.90 -7.45
CA MET A 1 -0.98 6.94 -6.99
C MET A 1 -2.03 6.29 -6.13
N SER A 2 -2.21 6.74 -4.90
CA SER A 2 -3.24 6.23 -3.98
C SER A 2 -4.42 7.20 -3.94
N PHE A 3 -5.63 6.66 -3.86
CA PHE A 3 -6.87 7.41 -3.70
C PHE A 3 -7.48 7.00 -2.36
N ASP A 4 -7.24 7.80 -1.34
CA ASP A 4 -7.70 7.50 0.00
C ASP A 4 -8.91 8.35 0.40
N PRO A 5 -9.77 7.84 1.30
CA PRO A 5 -10.81 8.64 1.90
C PRO A 5 -10.22 9.83 2.67
N PRO A 6 -10.97 10.91 2.89
CA PRO A 6 -10.44 12.13 3.48
C PRO A 6 -9.89 11.86 4.88
N TYR A 7 -8.58 12.10 5.06
CA TYR A 7 -7.96 12.10 6.37
C TYR A 7 -8.31 13.40 7.11
N TYR A 8 -8.83 13.26 8.29
CA TYR A 8 -8.94 14.38 9.23
C TYR A 8 -7.57 14.64 9.84
N ASN A 9 -7.21 15.91 10.01
CA ASN A 9 -5.99 16.31 10.72
C ASN A 9 -5.79 15.45 11.97
N CYS A 10 -4.61 14.86 12.08
CA CYS A 10 -4.25 13.93 13.15
C CYS A 10 -4.25 14.62 14.50
N THR A 11 -5.42 14.70 15.13
CA THR A 11 -5.52 14.87 16.58
C THR A 11 -5.65 13.48 17.20
N ASP A 12 -5.08 13.23 18.35
CA ASP A 12 -4.86 12.01 19.14
C ASP A 12 -5.74 10.75 18.90
N LEU A 13 -6.84 10.86 18.17
CA LEU A 13 -7.85 9.80 18.02
C LEU A 13 -7.75 8.99 16.70
N THR A 14 -6.96 9.44 15.72
CA THR A 14 -6.97 8.83 14.38
C THR A 14 -5.89 7.78 14.19
N CYS A 15 -4.71 7.94 14.76
CA CYS A 15 -3.62 6.96 14.64
C CYS A 15 -3.98 5.58 15.21
N SER A 16 -4.81 5.52 16.25
CA SER A 16 -5.24 4.26 16.87
C SER A 16 -6.27 3.48 16.04
N ARG A 17 -6.86 4.08 15.00
CA ARG A 17 -7.91 3.45 14.17
C ARG A 17 -7.47 3.15 12.74
N HIS A 18 -6.58 3.97 12.18
CA HIS A 18 -6.22 3.94 10.76
C HIS A 18 -4.72 3.73 10.49
N GLY A 19 -3.92 3.56 11.55
CA GLY A 19 -2.47 3.42 11.42
C GLY A 19 -1.72 4.74 11.34
N GLU A 20 -0.47 4.68 10.91
CA GLU A 20 0.44 5.82 10.80
C GLU A 20 0.01 6.78 9.69
N VAL A 21 0.06 8.07 9.95
CA VAL A 21 0.08 9.09 8.89
C VAL A 21 1.53 9.29 8.49
N PHE A 22 1.85 8.89 7.26
CA PHE A 22 3.20 9.03 6.73
C PHE A 22 3.44 10.47 6.27
N VAL A 23 4.59 11.04 6.61
CA VAL A 23 4.96 12.40 6.22
C VAL A 23 6.08 12.33 5.20
N LEU A 24 5.79 12.82 3.98
CA LEU A 24 6.75 12.90 2.88
C LEU A 24 7.78 14.01 3.10
N ASP A 25 8.87 14.01 2.34
CA ASP A 25 9.95 15.01 2.43
C ASP A 25 9.47 16.44 2.18
N ASP A 26 8.40 16.62 1.38
CA ASP A 26 7.77 17.93 1.14
C ASP A 26 6.79 18.36 2.27
N GLY A 27 6.73 17.59 3.37
CA GLY A 27 5.82 17.81 4.48
C GLY A 27 4.36 17.43 4.19
N GLY A 28 4.11 16.71 3.10
CA GLY A 28 2.79 16.18 2.77
C GLY A 28 2.42 15.03 3.70
N GLU A 29 1.25 15.13 4.35
CA GLU A 29 0.66 14.02 5.10
C GLU A 29 -0.10 13.11 4.15
N VAL A 30 0.22 11.82 4.16
CA VAL A 30 -0.31 10.83 3.23
C VAL A 30 -0.54 9.49 3.92
N ASP A 31 -1.17 8.56 3.22
CA ASP A 31 -1.35 7.20 3.69
C ASP A 31 -0.02 6.48 3.94
N LEU A 32 -0.02 5.56 4.90
CA LEU A 32 1.14 4.74 5.27
C LEU A 32 1.69 3.93 4.08
N ASP A 33 0.87 3.62 3.09
CA ASP A 33 1.28 2.86 1.91
C ASP A 33 2.29 3.60 1.05
N LEU A 34 2.22 4.95 0.99
CA LEU A 34 3.22 5.73 0.27
C LEU A 34 4.62 5.57 0.88
N GLY A 35 4.70 5.47 2.20
CA GLY A 35 5.97 5.13 2.88
C GLY A 35 6.48 3.74 2.51
N ASN A 36 5.59 2.78 2.31
CA ASN A 36 5.97 1.46 1.78
C ASN A 36 6.51 1.57 0.35
N TYR A 37 5.85 2.35 -0.53
CA TYR A 37 6.31 2.51 -1.91
C TYR A 37 7.70 3.14 -1.96
N GLU A 38 7.97 4.20 -1.21
CA GLU A 38 9.30 4.81 -1.12
C GLU A 38 10.36 3.80 -0.65
N ARG A 39 10.06 3.04 0.42
CA ARG A 39 11.00 2.06 0.97
C ARG A 39 11.31 0.90 0.02
N TYR A 40 10.28 0.37 -0.66
CA TYR A 40 10.44 -0.80 -1.54
C TYR A 40 11.03 -0.43 -2.91
N LEU A 41 10.69 0.72 -3.43
CA LEU A 41 11.08 1.13 -4.79
C LEU A 41 12.29 2.07 -4.79
N ASN A 42 12.69 2.59 -3.63
CA ASN A 42 13.74 3.60 -3.48
C ASN A 42 13.47 4.83 -4.37
N ILE A 43 12.27 5.36 -4.27
CA ILE A 43 11.79 6.54 -4.97
C ILE A 43 11.43 7.63 -3.97
N THR A 44 11.31 8.86 -4.44
CA THR A 44 10.82 9.99 -3.64
C THR A 44 9.46 10.42 -4.16
N LEU A 45 8.46 10.41 -3.29
CA LEU A 45 7.11 10.84 -3.58
C LEU A 45 6.85 12.24 -3.01
N THR A 46 5.83 12.89 -3.55
CA THR A 46 5.37 14.20 -3.11
C THR A 46 3.89 14.13 -2.75
N ARG A 47 3.37 15.16 -2.08
CA ARG A 47 1.93 15.29 -1.77
C ARG A 47 1.02 15.18 -2.99
N GLU A 48 1.57 15.41 -4.18
CA GLU A 48 0.86 15.28 -5.45
C GLU A 48 0.58 13.82 -5.84
N ASN A 49 1.36 12.87 -5.31
CA ASN A 49 1.18 11.43 -5.56
C ASN A 49 0.01 10.83 -4.79
N ASN A 50 -0.64 11.59 -3.91
CA ASN A 50 -1.83 11.19 -3.19
C ASN A 50 -2.99 12.14 -3.49
N ILE A 51 -4.00 11.68 -4.23
CA ILE A 51 -5.23 12.43 -4.51
C ILE A 51 -6.31 11.95 -3.55
N THR A 52 -6.79 12.88 -2.69
CA THR A 52 -7.94 12.62 -1.82
C THR A 52 -9.19 13.32 -2.35
N THR A 53 -10.37 12.87 -1.95
CA THR A 53 -11.65 13.51 -2.26
C THR A 53 -11.61 14.99 -1.87
N GLY A 54 -11.10 15.32 -0.68
CA GLY A 54 -11.00 16.71 -0.22
C GLY A 54 -10.15 17.57 -1.14
N LYS A 55 -8.95 17.10 -1.52
CA LYS A 55 -8.04 17.84 -2.42
C LYS A 55 -8.68 18.13 -3.78
N ILE A 56 -9.33 17.13 -4.38
CA ILE A 56 -9.92 17.29 -5.73
C ILE A 56 -11.13 18.22 -5.72
N TYR A 57 -12.01 18.09 -4.72
CA TYR A 57 -13.16 18.96 -4.60
C TYR A 57 -12.76 20.40 -4.30
N GLN A 58 -11.78 20.60 -3.42
CA GLN A 58 -11.23 21.94 -3.15
C GLN A 58 -10.66 22.56 -4.43
N HIS A 59 -9.88 21.82 -5.20
CA HIS A 59 -9.32 22.29 -6.47
C HIS A 59 -10.40 22.78 -7.43
N VAL A 60 -11.48 22.02 -7.60
CA VAL A 60 -12.58 22.39 -8.50
C VAL A 60 -13.38 23.58 -7.96
N ILE A 61 -13.64 23.66 -6.64
CA ILE A 61 -14.30 24.80 -6.01
C ILE A 61 -13.48 26.08 -6.17
N GLU A 62 -12.16 26.00 -6.02
CA GLU A 62 -11.29 27.15 -6.22
C GLU A 62 -11.30 27.63 -7.68
N LYS A 63 -11.31 26.72 -8.64
CA LYS A 63 -11.47 27.05 -10.08
C LYS A 63 -12.82 27.71 -10.34
N GLU A 64 -13.89 27.17 -9.80
CA GLU A 64 -15.23 27.76 -9.92
C GLU A 64 -15.28 29.19 -9.39
N ARG A 65 -14.73 29.44 -8.20
CA ARG A 65 -14.69 30.77 -7.57
C ARG A 65 -13.84 31.79 -8.32
N ARG A 66 -12.80 31.32 -9.02
CA ARG A 66 -12.01 32.20 -9.92
C ARG A 66 -12.73 32.50 -11.23
N GLY A 67 -13.80 31.79 -11.56
CA GLY A 67 -14.55 31.94 -12.78
C GLY A 67 -14.04 31.10 -13.96
N ASP A 68 -13.22 30.09 -13.71
CA ASP A 68 -12.65 29.23 -14.76
C ASP A 68 -13.75 28.43 -15.51
N TYR A 69 -14.95 28.29 -14.92
CA TYR A 69 -16.11 27.61 -15.49
C TYR A 69 -17.24 28.55 -15.90
N LEU A 70 -16.94 29.79 -16.25
CA LEU A 70 -17.95 30.80 -16.59
C LEU A 70 -18.98 30.27 -17.60
N GLY A 71 -20.27 30.44 -17.24
CA GLY A 71 -21.40 30.01 -18.08
C GLY A 71 -21.75 28.53 -17.99
N HIS A 72 -21.05 27.76 -17.17
CA HIS A 72 -21.32 26.33 -16.97
C HIS A 72 -21.74 26.02 -15.52
N THR A 73 -22.67 25.08 -15.35
CA THR A 73 -22.96 24.50 -14.04
C THR A 73 -21.87 23.47 -13.72
N VAL A 74 -21.16 23.66 -12.61
CA VAL A 74 -20.13 22.73 -12.15
C VAL A 74 -20.77 21.44 -11.64
N GLN A 75 -20.32 20.30 -12.12
CA GLN A 75 -20.86 18.97 -11.85
C GLN A 75 -19.72 17.98 -11.59
N VAL A 76 -20.03 16.82 -10.99
CA VAL A 76 -19.06 15.75 -10.80
C VAL A 76 -18.51 15.28 -12.16
N VAL A 77 -19.40 15.05 -13.11
CA VAL A 77 -19.05 14.79 -14.50
C VAL A 77 -19.49 16.00 -15.34
N PRO A 78 -18.59 16.69 -16.05
CA PRO A 78 -17.20 16.32 -16.28
C PRO A 78 -16.17 16.88 -15.26
N HIS A 79 -16.48 17.93 -14.51
CA HIS A 79 -15.47 18.81 -13.89
C HIS A 79 -14.58 18.13 -12.84
N ILE A 80 -15.16 17.32 -11.94
CA ILE A 80 -14.36 16.54 -10.95
C ILE A 80 -13.59 15.42 -11.66
N VAL A 81 -14.26 14.73 -12.57
CA VAL A 81 -13.69 13.61 -13.32
C VAL A 81 -12.51 14.06 -14.20
N ASP A 82 -12.66 15.19 -14.91
CA ASP A 82 -11.60 15.77 -15.73
C ASP A 82 -10.42 16.22 -14.84
N ALA A 83 -10.72 16.88 -13.71
CA ALA A 83 -9.67 17.32 -12.78
C ALA A 83 -8.86 16.14 -12.21
N ILE A 84 -9.50 14.98 -11.94
CA ILE A 84 -8.81 13.77 -11.52
C ILE A 84 -7.89 13.27 -12.65
N GLN A 85 -8.38 13.19 -13.88
CA GLN A 85 -7.60 12.73 -15.02
C GLN A 85 -6.40 13.65 -15.30
N ASP A 86 -6.62 14.98 -15.31
CA ASP A 86 -5.57 15.98 -15.50
C ASP A 86 -4.49 15.89 -14.43
N TRP A 87 -4.90 15.65 -13.18
CA TRP A 87 -3.97 15.46 -12.06
C TRP A 87 -3.10 14.22 -12.26
N ILE A 88 -3.72 13.08 -12.59
CA ILE A 88 -3.01 11.83 -12.86
C ILE A 88 -2.01 12.00 -13.99
N GLU A 89 -2.42 12.54 -15.13
CA GLU A 89 -1.56 12.72 -16.30
C GLU A 89 -0.39 13.67 -16.02
N ARG A 90 -0.61 14.69 -15.20
CA ARG A 90 0.45 15.61 -14.79
C ARG A 90 1.44 14.91 -13.86
N VAL A 91 0.97 14.20 -12.84
CA VAL A 91 1.82 13.57 -11.85
C VAL A 91 2.56 12.35 -12.39
N ALA A 92 1.97 11.63 -13.34
CA ALA A 92 2.62 10.49 -14.00
C ALA A 92 3.92 10.86 -14.72
N LYS A 93 4.13 12.16 -15.03
CA LYS A 93 5.32 12.69 -15.70
C LYS A 93 6.36 13.28 -14.74
N ILE A 94 6.07 13.33 -13.45
CA ILE A 94 7.02 13.87 -12.47
C ILE A 94 8.07 12.81 -12.17
N PRO A 95 9.37 13.12 -12.33
CA PRO A 95 10.45 12.23 -11.93
C PRO A 95 10.34 11.86 -10.45
N VAL A 96 10.65 10.61 -10.13
CA VAL A 96 10.55 10.05 -8.76
C VAL A 96 11.91 9.56 -8.24
N ASP A 97 12.97 9.74 -9.02
CA ASP A 97 14.33 9.34 -8.65
C ASP A 97 15.35 10.41 -9.13
N ASP A 98 16.64 10.16 -8.85
CA ASP A 98 17.74 11.08 -9.15
C ASP A 98 18.06 11.17 -10.66
N THR A 99 17.41 10.40 -11.52
CA THR A 99 17.65 10.46 -12.98
C THR A 99 17.05 11.70 -13.61
N ASN A 100 16.02 12.30 -13.00
CA ASN A 100 15.22 13.39 -13.54
C ASN A 100 14.53 13.06 -14.88
N GLU A 101 14.35 11.77 -15.20
CA GLU A 101 13.62 11.30 -16.36
C GLU A 101 12.14 11.05 -16.00
N GLU A 102 11.25 11.25 -16.98
CA GLU A 102 9.82 10.90 -16.81
C GLU A 102 9.69 9.37 -16.65
N PRO A 103 8.84 8.89 -15.72
CA PRO A 103 8.57 7.46 -15.58
C PRO A 103 7.93 6.85 -16.82
N ASP A 104 8.37 5.67 -17.24
CA ASP A 104 7.76 4.92 -18.35
C ASP A 104 6.41 4.30 -17.95
N VAL A 105 6.22 4.00 -16.67
CA VAL A 105 5.02 3.35 -16.13
C VAL A 105 4.57 4.06 -14.87
N CYS A 106 3.28 4.44 -14.83
CA CYS A 106 2.63 4.97 -13.65
C CYS A 106 1.67 3.92 -13.07
N ILE A 107 1.88 3.52 -11.83
CA ILE A 107 0.95 2.63 -11.10
C ILE A 107 -0.02 3.49 -10.33
N ILE A 108 -1.33 3.30 -10.60
CA ILE A 108 -2.41 4.00 -9.93
C ILE A 108 -3.12 3.01 -9.02
N GLU A 109 -3.13 3.27 -7.74
CA GLU A 109 -3.92 2.53 -6.78
C GLU A 109 -5.24 3.25 -6.54
N LEU A 110 -6.35 2.55 -6.75
CA LEU A 110 -7.69 3.05 -6.46
C LEU A 110 -8.08 2.57 -5.07
N GLY A 111 -8.11 3.50 -4.12
CA GLY A 111 -8.53 3.25 -2.74
C GLY A 111 -10.02 3.02 -2.61
N GLY A 112 -10.41 2.20 -1.64
CA GLY A 112 -11.80 1.86 -1.36
C GLY A 112 -12.39 0.78 -2.27
N THR A 113 -13.58 0.32 -1.90
CA THR A 113 -14.30 -0.72 -2.65
C THR A 113 -14.96 -0.11 -3.88
N VAL A 114 -14.77 -0.73 -5.05
CA VAL A 114 -15.46 -0.31 -6.28
C VAL A 114 -16.97 -0.56 -6.11
N GLY A 115 -17.72 0.52 -6.25
CA GLY A 115 -19.18 0.55 -6.06
C GLY A 115 -19.65 1.37 -4.86
N ASP A 116 -18.74 1.74 -3.98
CA ASP A 116 -19.03 2.69 -2.89
C ASP A 116 -19.13 4.12 -3.44
N ILE A 117 -19.96 4.94 -2.82
CA ILE A 117 -20.25 6.32 -3.27
C ILE A 117 -18.97 7.15 -3.36
N GLU A 118 -18.06 6.98 -2.40
CA GLU A 118 -16.81 7.73 -2.29
C GLU A 118 -15.86 7.46 -3.47
N SER A 119 -15.85 6.23 -3.98
CA SER A 119 -14.93 5.82 -5.04
C SER A 119 -15.45 6.13 -6.45
N MET A 120 -16.75 6.38 -6.63
CA MET A 120 -17.37 6.48 -7.96
C MET A 120 -16.77 7.57 -8.86
N PRO A 121 -16.45 8.80 -8.42
CA PRO A 121 -15.82 9.79 -9.29
C PRO A 121 -14.45 9.35 -9.81
N PHE A 122 -13.68 8.64 -8.99
CA PHE A 122 -12.38 8.09 -9.37
C PHE A 122 -12.51 6.91 -10.32
N VAL A 123 -13.50 6.04 -10.10
CA VAL A 123 -13.81 4.93 -11.01
C VAL A 123 -14.21 5.44 -12.38
N GLU A 124 -15.07 6.47 -12.43
CA GLU A 124 -15.47 7.12 -13.69
C GLU A 124 -14.26 7.76 -14.39
N ALA A 125 -13.39 8.46 -13.64
CA ALA A 125 -12.18 9.02 -14.19
C ALA A 125 -11.25 7.94 -14.80
N MET A 126 -11.09 6.79 -14.13
CA MET A 126 -10.30 5.67 -14.68
C MET A 126 -10.94 5.05 -15.92
N THR A 127 -12.26 4.95 -15.96
CA THR A 127 -12.98 4.43 -17.11
C THR A 127 -12.77 5.32 -18.34
N GLN A 128 -12.87 6.64 -18.17
CA GLN A 128 -12.64 7.61 -19.22
C GLN A 128 -11.17 7.68 -19.63
N LEU A 129 -10.24 7.66 -18.66
CA LEU A 129 -8.80 7.64 -18.92
C LEU A 129 -8.41 6.40 -19.73
N ARG A 130 -8.94 5.21 -19.37
CA ARG A 130 -8.74 3.98 -20.14
C ARG A 130 -9.23 4.09 -21.58
N ALA A 131 -10.43 4.67 -21.77
CA ALA A 131 -10.99 4.86 -23.10
C ALA A 131 -10.12 5.80 -23.96
N ARG A 132 -9.56 6.85 -23.35
CA ARG A 132 -8.69 7.83 -24.01
C ARG A 132 -7.29 7.29 -24.28
N ALA A 133 -6.66 6.63 -23.31
CA ALA A 133 -5.32 6.07 -23.44
C ALA A 133 -5.24 4.88 -24.40
N GLY A 134 -6.32 4.14 -24.53
CA GLY A 134 -6.38 2.89 -25.30
C GLY A 134 -5.82 1.69 -24.51
N ARG A 135 -6.15 0.49 -24.99
CA ARG A 135 -5.80 -0.75 -24.28
C ARG A 135 -4.32 -1.02 -24.17
N ASP A 136 -3.53 -0.58 -25.13
CA ASP A 136 -2.09 -0.81 -25.17
C ASP A 136 -1.32 0.09 -24.14
N ASN A 137 -1.99 1.11 -23.61
CA ASN A 137 -1.42 2.07 -22.65
C ASN A 137 -2.11 2.07 -21.28
N PHE A 138 -3.10 1.20 -21.08
CA PHE A 138 -3.82 1.13 -19.81
C PHE A 138 -4.16 -0.32 -19.49
N MET A 139 -3.60 -0.83 -18.40
CA MET A 139 -3.90 -2.16 -17.87
C MET A 139 -4.60 -2.04 -16.53
N GLN A 140 -5.64 -2.82 -16.33
CA GLN A 140 -6.33 -2.91 -15.05
C GLN A 140 -6.10 -4.25 -14.38
N ILE A 141 -5.53 -4.18 -13.16
CA ILE A 141 -5.40 -5.31 -12.26
C ILE A 141 -6.48 -5.20 -11.19
N HIS A 142 -7.27 -6.23 -11.01
CA HIS A 142 -8.25 -6.30 -9.93
C HIS A 142 -7.73 -7.22 -8.82
N VAL A 143 -7.58 -6.67 -7.63
CA VAL A 143 -7.22 -7.45 -6.45
C VAL A 143 -8.49 -7.93 -5.77
N SER A 144 -8.59 -9.22 -5.49
CA SER A 144 -9.75 -9.84 -4.84
C SER A 144 -9.33 -10.85 -3.79
N TYR A 145 -10.03 -10.87 -2.66
CA TYR A 145 -9.82 -11.88 -1.63
C TYR A 145 -10.64 -13.13 -1.91
N VAL A 146 -10.00 -14.29 -1.81
CA VAL A 146 -10.62 -15.61 -1.94
C VAL A 146 -10.56 -16.31 -0.59
N PRO A 147 -11.61 -16.21 0.25
CA PRO A 147 -11.60 -16.77 1.58
C PRO A 147 -11.69 -18.30 1.57
N MET A 148 -11.06 -18.91 2.58
CA MET A 148 -11.23 -20.30 2.94
C MET A 148 -12.39 -20.43 3.95
N VAL A 149 -13.41 -21.20 3.63
CA VAL A 149 -14.56 -21.43 4.52
C VAL A 149 -14.84 -22.94 4.59
N HIS A 150 -14.71 -23.52 5.76
CA HIS A 150 -14.87 -24.97 6.01
C HIS A 150 -14.00 -25.86 5.09
N GLY A 151 -12.76 -25.41 4.83
CA GLY A 151 -11.82 -26.13 3.97
C GLY A 151 -12.05 -25.98 2.46
N GLU A 152 -12.98 -25.12 2.05
CA GLU A 152 -13.24 -24.82 0.63
C GLU A 152 -12.94 -23.37 0.30
N GLN A 153 -12.32 -23.14 -0.84
CA GLN A 153 -12.09 -21.80 -1.39
C GLN A 153 -13.37 -21.23 -1.99
N LYS A 154 -13.82 -20.11 -1.48
CA LYS A 154 -15.08 -19.47 -1.93
C LYS A 154 -14.81 -18.39 -2.95
N THR A 155 -15.13 -18.68 -4.21
CA THR A 155 -14.95 -17.76 -5.35
C THR A 155 -16.09 -16.76 -5.50
N LYS A 156 -17.18 -16.89 -4.74
CA LYS A 156 -18.35 -16.03 -4.86
C LYS A 156 -18.06 -14.55 -4.56
N PRO A 157 -17.27 -14.18 -3.53
CA PRO A 157 -16.91 -12.80 -3.29
C PRO A 157 -16.20 -12.17 -4.50
N THR A 158 -15.21 -12.85 -5.07
CA THR A 158 -14.52 -12.41 -6.29
C THR A 158 -15.49 -12.20 -7.46
N GLN A 159 -16.42 -13.14 -7.67
CA GLN A 159 -17.42 -13.01 -8.74
C GLN A 159 -18.31 -11.79 -8.54
N MET A 160 -18.70 -11.47 -7.32
CA MET A 160 -19.54 -10.30 -7.03
C MET A 160 -18.75 -9.00 -7.19
N ALA A 161 -17.50 -8.95 -6.72
CA ALA A 161 -16.62 -7.80 -6.92
C ALA A 161 -16.40 -7.49 -8.42
N ILE A 162 -16.09 -8.50 -9.21
CA ILE A 162 -15.93 -8.34 -10.67
C ILE A 162 -17.21 -7.87 -11.35
N LYS A 163 -18.36 -8.33 -10.86
CA LYS A 163 -19.65 -7.84 -11.39
C LYS A 163 -19.83 -6.35 -11.11
N ALA A 164 -19.50 -5.88 -9.92
CA ALA A 164 -19.55 -4.47 -9.55
C ALA A 164 -18.57 -3.64 -10.39
N VAL A 165 -17.32 -4.08 -10.53
CA VAL A 165 -16.28 -3.44 -11.35
C VAL A 165 -16.75 -3.28 -12.80
N ARG A 166 -17.31 -4.32 -13.41
CA ARG A 166 -17.84 -4.26 -14.76
C ARG A 166 -19.06 -3.34 -14.90
N SER A 167 -19.95 -3.34 -13.91
CA SER A 167 -21.09 -2.44 -13.89
C SER A 167 -20.67 -0.98 -13.82
N ALA A 168 -19.52 -0.69 -13.25
CA ALA A 168 -18.91 0.62 -13.21
C ALA A 168 -18.08 0.98 -14.46
N GLY A 169 -18.06 0.11 -15.48
CA GLY A 169 -17.38 0.37 -16.76
C GLY A 169 -15.90 -0.08 -16.81
N LEU A 170 -15.36 -0.59 -15.73
CA LEU A 170 -14.00 -1.11 -15.69
C LEU A 170 -13.97 -2.60 -16.05
N ILE A 171 -13.03 -3.01 -16.89
CA ILE A 171 -12.86 -4.41 -17.31
C ILE A 171 -11.44 -4.84 -16.94
N PRO A 172 -11.28 -5.67 -15.92
CA PRO A 172 -9.96 -6.16 -15.53
C PRO A 172 -9.28 -6.94 -16.63
N ASP A 173 -8.00 -6.67 -16.82
CA ASP A 173 -7.13 -7.43 -17.73
C ASP A 173 -6.42 -8.56 -16.96
N LEU A 174 -6.24 -8.40 -15.64
CA LEU A 174 -5.63 -9.39 -14.76
C LEU A 174 -6.35 -9.41 -13.41
N ILE A 175 -6.45 -10.59 -12.82
CA ILE A 175 -7.03 -10.79 -11.49
C ILE A 175 -5.93 -11.27 -10.54
N ALA A 176 -5.65 -10.52 -9.48
CA ALA A 176 -4.76 -10.93 -8.39
C ALA A 176 -5.62 -11.46 -7.22
N CYS A 177 -5.56 -12.77 -7.02
CA CYS A 177 -6.32 -13.47 -5.99
C CYS A 177 -5.52 -13.54 -4.69
N ARG A 178 -5.84 -12.70 -3.71
CA ARG A 178 -5.31 -12.77 -2.35
C ARG A 178 -5.97 -13.93 -1.62
N CYS A 179 -5.19 -14.87 -1.09
CA CYS A 179 -5.66 -16.08 -0.43
C CYS A 179 -4.65 -16.60 0.61
N GLU A 180 -5.09 -17.48 1.49
CA GLU A 180 -4.21 -18.09 2.50
C GLU A 180 -3.27 -19.14 1.87
N HIS A 181 -3.80 -19.94 0.94
CA HIS A 181 -3.08 -21.02 0.26
C HIS A 181 -3.27 -20.93 -1.24
N ASP A 182 -2.49 -21.72 -2.01
CA ASP A 182 -2.66 -21.81 -3.46
C ASP A 182 -4.09 -22.15 -3.84
N LEU A 183 -4.58 -21.56 -4.93
CA LEU A 183 -5.91 -21.87 -5.45
C LEU A 183 -5.94 -23.31 -5.98
N ASP A 184 -6.97 -24.05 -5.64
CA ASP A 184 -7.25 -25.31 -6.31
C ASP A 184 -7.59 -25.07 -7.79
N SER A 185 -7.35 -26.10 -8.62
CA SER A 185 -7.55 -26.00 -10.07
C SER A 185 -8.99 -25.65 -10.47
N GLY A 186 -9.98 -26.06 -9.67
CA GLY A 186 -11.40 -25.78 -9.90
C GLY A 186 -11.73 -24.33 -9.61
N ALA A 187 -11.25 -23.78 -8.49
CA ALA A 187 -11.42 -22.38 -8.11
C ALA A 187 -10.73 -21.46 -9.13
N HIS A 188 -9.49 -21.79 -9.52
CA HIS A 188 -8.71 -21.03 -10.49
C HIS A 188 -9.41 -20.94 -11.85
N GLN A 189 -9.85 -22.08 -12.43
CA GLN A 189 -10.59 -22.12 -13.68
C GLN A 189 -11.93 -21.38 -13.59
N LYS A 190 -12.63 -21.51 -12.45
CA LYS A 190 -13.91 -20.83 -12.25
C LYS A 190 -13.76 -19.32 -12.20
N ILE A 191 -12.71 -18.81 -11.54
CA ILE A 191 -12.41 -17.38 -11.54
C ILE A 191 -12.07 -16.91 -12.95
N ALA A 192 -11.15 -17.57 -13.67
CA ALA A 192 -10.77 -17.21 -15.03
C ALA A 192 -11.99 -17.12 -15.97
N ARG A 193 -12.87 -18.13 -15.94
CA ARG A 193 -14.09 -18.16 -16.74
C ARG A 193 -15.09 -17.06 -16.41
N PHE A 194 -15.32 -16.84 -15.09
CA PHE A 194 -16.27 -15.80 -14.65
C PHE A 194 -15.72 -14.39 -14.93
N CYS A 195 -14.45 -14.18 -14.70
CA CYS A 195 -13.78 -12.92 -14.95
C CYS A 195 -13.47 -12.69 -16.44
N GLN A 196 -13.63 -13.71 -17.30
CA GLN A 196 -13.36 -13.63 -18.74
C GLN A 196 -11.94 -13.20 -19.06
N VAL A 197 -10.99 -13.68 -18.26
CA VAL A 197 -9.56 -13.51 -18.49
C VAL A 197 -8.93 -14.86 -18.80
N PRO A 198 -7.83 -14.92 -19.57
CA PRO A 198 -7.04 -16.13 -19.74
C PRO A 198 -6.55 -16.69 -18.40
N LEU A 199 -6.44 -18.01 -18.27
CA LEU A 199 -6.01 -18.63 -17.02
C LEU A 199 -4.67 -18.09 -16.48
N PRO A 200 -3.63 -17.82 -17.31
CA PRO A 200 -2.39 -17.22 -16.84
C PRO A 200 -2.53 -15.77 -16.29
N GLN A 201 -3.65 -15.08 -16.57
CA GLN A 201 -3.94 -13.74 -16.05
C GLN A 201 -4.70 -13.77 -14.71
N VAL A 202 -4.88 -14.94 -14.12
CA VAL A 202 -5.36 -15.09 -12.74
C VAL A 202 -4.17 -15.46 -11.88
N LEU A 203 -3.61 -14.47 -11.19
CA LEU A 203 -2.47 -14.65 -10.30
C LEU A 203 -2.91 -15.01 -8.89
N VAL A 204 -2.15 -15.86 -8.25
CA VAL A 204 -2.36 -16.30 -6.87
C VAL A 204 -1.40 -15.55 -5.94
N VAL A 205 -1.92 -14.72 -5.06
CA VAL A 205 -1.15 -13.99 -4.07
C VAL A 205 -1.45 -14.62 -2.70
N ARG A 206 -0.80 -15.75 -2.45
CA ARG A 206 -0.97 -16.49 -1.18
C ARG A 206 -0.16 -15.87 -0.05
N ASP A 207 -0.46 -16.32 1.16
CA ASP A 207 0.36 -15.97 2.33
C ASP A 207 1.79 -16.46 2.14
N MET A 208 2.71 -15.53 2.34
CA MET A 208 4.14 -15.77 2.25
C MET A 208 4.79 -15.49 3.61
N PRO A 209 5.89 -16.17 3.96
CA PRO A 209 6.61 -15.92 5.21
C PRO A 209 7.03 -14.46 5.41
N THR A 210 7.30 -13.77 4.30
CA THR A 210 7.59 -12.33 4.28
C THR A 210 7.03 -11.69 3.03
N THR A 211 6.67 -10.40 3.09
CA THR A 211 6.23 -9.62 1.94
C THR A 211 7.30 -9.50 0.85
N TYR A 212 8.58 -9.64 1.20
CA TYR A 212 9.71 -9.62 0.25
C TYR A 212 9.70 -10.78 -0.73
N GLN A 213 8.98 -11.87 -0.44
CA GLN A 213 8.83 -13.02 -1.34
C GLN A 213 7.70 -12.85 -2.36
N VAL A 214 6.77 -11.90 -2.15
CA VAL A 214 5.63 -11.68 -3.04
C VAL A 214 6.05 -11.31 -4.47
N PRO A 215 7.02 -10.41 -4.72
CA PRO A 215 7.49 -10.11 -6.08
C PRO A 215 8.06 -11.34 -6.80
N ILE A 216 8.74 -12.24 -6.08
CA ILE A 216 9.26 -13.49 -6.64
C ILE A 216 8.11 -14.39 -7.06
N LEU A 217 7.12 -14.59 -6.18
CA LEU A 217 5.92 -15.36 -6.46
C LEU A 217 5.16 -14.85 -7.70
N LEU A 218 5.04 -13.54 -7.84
CA LEU A 218 4.37 -12.92 -9.00
C LEU A 218 5.17 -13.08 -10.29
N GLN A 219 6.49 -12.99 -10.22
CA GLN A 219 7.36 -13.24 -11.38
C GLN A 219 7.29 -14.70 -11.84
N GLU A 220 7.31 -15.66 -10.92
CA GLU A 220 7.21 -17.09 -11.22
C GLU A 220 5.88 -17.42 -11.92
N GLN A 221 4.82 -16.70 -11.64
CA GLN A 221 3.51 -16.82 -12.29
C GLN A 221 3.40 -16.04 -13.60
N GLY A 222 4.45 -15.37 -14.06
CA GLY A 222 4.50 -14.69 -15.36
C GLY A 222 3.86 -13.31 -15.38
N LEU A 223 3.75 -12.60 -14.24
CA LEU A 223 3.21 -11.23 -14.20
C LEU A 223 3.93 -10.31 -15.20
N LEU A 224 5.28 -10.34 -15.24
CA LEU A 224 6.05 -9.48 -16.16
C LEU A 224 5.74 -9.77 -17.62
N GLN A 225 5.52 -11.05 -17.99
CA GLN A 225 5.13 -11.39 -19.35
C GLN A 225 3.73 -10.88 -19.67
N SER A 226 2.78 -11.03 -18.72
CA SER A 226 1.43 -10.48 -18.90
C SER A 226 1.41 -8.97 -19.07
N LEU A 227 2.26 -8.23 -18.29
CA LEU A 227 2.42 -6.78 -18.44
C LEU A 227 2.94 -6.41 -19.82
N LYS A 228 3.97 -7.11 -20.32
CA LYS A 228 4.55 -6.88 -21.64
C LYS A 228 3.53 -7.12 -22.77
N ASP A 229 2.80 -8.21 -22.67
CA ASP A 229 1.82 -8.60 -23.71
C ASP A 229 0.64 -7.63 -23.78
N ILE A 230 0.21 -7.09 -22.62
CA ILE A 230 -0.96 -6.20 -22.55
C ILE A 230 -0.58 -4.75 -22.89
N LEU A 231 0.49 -4.23 -22.29
CA LEU A 231 0.92 -2.84 -22.43
C LEU A 231 1.89 -2.62 -23.59
N ARG A 232 2.28 -3.68 -24.31
CA ARG A 232 3.27 -3.64 -25.42
C ARG A 232 4.55 -2.88 -25.08
N ILE A 233 4.98 -2.97 -23.81
CA ILE A 233 6.20 -2.31 -23.36
C ILE A 233 7.48 -2.90 -23.97
N ASP A 234 7.39 -3.99 -24.71
CA ASP A 234 8.50 -4.50 -25.55
C ASP A 234 8.95 -3.50 -26.62
N ALA A 235 8.11 -2.52 -26.96
CA ALA A 235 8.48 -1.42 -27.87
C ALA A 235 9.43 -0.40 -27.22
N LEU A 236 9.54 -0.39 -25.89
CA LEU A 236 10.46 0.49 -25.17
C LEU A 236 11.91 0.00 -25.34
N THR A 237 12.77 0.91 -25.71
CA THR A 237 14.20 0.62 -25.86
C THR A 237 14.89 0.73 -24.51
N ILE A 238 15.22 -0.41 -23.89
CA ILE A 238 15.97 -0.44 -22.63
C ILE A 238 17.47 -0.35 -22.93
N SER A 239 18.16 0.62 -22.35
CA SER A 239 19.60 0.72 -22.49
C SER A 239 20.29 -0.48 -21.82
N PRO A 240 21.45 -0.94 -22.34
CA PRO A 240 22.21 -2.03 -21.72
C PRO A 240 22.57 -1.76 -20.25
N ALA A 241 22.81 -0.51 -19.89
CA ALA A 241 23.12 -0.10 -18.52
C ALA A 241 21.91 -0.30 -17.58
N LEU A 242 20.71 0.11 -18.02
CA LEU A 242 19.47 -0.10 -17.26
C LEU A 242 19.14 -1.60 -17.13
N ALA A 243 19.33 -2.38 -18.19
CA ALA A 243 19.12 -3.82 -18.15
C ALA A 243 20.04 -4.50 -17.12
N THR A 244 21.32 -4.11 -17.09
CA THR A 244 22.29 -4.61 -16.11
C THR A 244 21.91 -4.21 -14.70
N LYS A 245 21.58 -2.93 -14.46
CA LYS A 245 21.14 -2.43 -13.16
C LYS A 245 19.89 -3.18 -12.67
N GLY A 246 18.91 -3.40 -13.55
CA GLY A 246 17.69 -4.16 -13.23
C GLY A 246 17.99 -5.61 -12.82
N ALA A 247 18.90 -6.28 -13.54
CA ALA A 247 19.30 -7.64 -13.20
C ALA A 247 20.04 -7.71 -11.84
N GLU A 248 20.89 -6.72 -11.52
CA GLU A 248 21.58 -6.63 -10.23
C GLU A 248 20.61 -6.38 -9.08
N ILE A 249 19.65 -5.45 -9.24
CA ILE A 249 18.60 -5.20 -8.25
C ILE A 249 17.79 -6.46 -8.00
N TRP A 250 17.39 -7.15 -9.07
CA TRP A 250 16.61 -8.39 -8.95
C TRP A 250 17.38 -9.50 -8.24
N LYS A 251 18.68 -9.64 -8.54
CA LYS A 251 19.56 -10.59 -7.86
C LYS A 251 19.63 -10.28 -6.36
N THR A 252 19.89 -9.03 -6.00
CA THR A 252 19.96 -8.56 -4.61
C THR A 252 18.64 -8.80 -3.87
N TRP A 253 17.52 -8.55 -4.53
CA TRP A 253 16.20 -8.81 -3.97
C TRP A 253 15.98 -10.29 -3.67
N ASN A 254 16.33 -11.19 -4.60
CA ASN A 254 16.20 -12.62 -4.40
C ASN A 254 17.10 -13.12 -3.24
N GLU A 255 18.33 -12.61 -3.15
CA GLU A 255 19.24 -12.93 -2.05
C GLU A 255 18.67 -12.48 -0.70
N LEU A 256 18.10 -11.28 -0.63
CA LEU A 256 17.45 -10.76 0.57
C LEU A 256 16.27 -11.63 0.97
N ALA A 257 15.32 -11.85 0.06
CA ALA A 257 14.09 -12.57 0.33
C ALA A 257 14.33 -14.04 0.73
N SER A 258 15.32 -14.69 0.10
CA SER A 258 15.73 -16.06 0.45
C SER A 258 16.53 -16.12 1.76
N GLY A 259 17.38 -15.12 2.00
CA GLY A 259 18.21 -15.04 3.19
C GLY A 259 17.38 -14.91 4.47
N LEU A 260 16.29 -14.16 4.44
CA LEU A 260 15.42 -13.97 5.59
C LEU A 260 14.82 -15.27 6.14
N ALA A 261 14.55 -16.24 5.27
CA ALA A 261 13.98 -17.52 5.67
C ALA A 261 14.98 -18.40 6.46
N THR A 262 16.27 -18.12 6.34
CA THR A 262 17.35 -18.93 6.98
C THR A 262 17.87 -18.35 8.28
N VAL A 263 17.46 -17.13 8.65
CA VAL A 263 17.90 -16.46 9.88
C VAL A 263 17.19 -17.07 11.08
N THR A 264 17.98 -17.61 12.02
CA THR A 264 17.47 -18.22 13.27
C THR A 264 17.81 -17.40 14.52
N ASP A 265 18.80 -16.54 14.42
CA ASP A 265 19.29 -15.75 15.57
C ASP A 265 18.36 -14.57 15.83
N VAL A 266 17.74 -14.54 17.01
CA VAL A 266 16.70 -13.59 17.38
C VAL A 266 17.27 -12.43 18.19
N VAL A 267 16.84 -11.21 17.87
CA VAL A 267 17.08 -10.02 18.69
C VAL A 267 15.73 -9.49 19.18
N GLU A 268 15.63 -9.27 20.49
CA GLU A 268 14.40 -8.73 21.11
C GLU A 268 14.59 -7.23 21.37
N ILE A 269 13.68 -6.41 20.80
CA ILE A 269 13.66 -4.96 20.99
C ILE A 269 12.37 -4.58 21.68
N ALA A 270 12.48 -3.97 22.86
CA ALA A 270 11.34 -3.40 23.57
C ALA A 270 10.96 -2.06 22.90
N LEU A 271 9.76 -1.99 22.34
CA LEU A 271 9.18 -0.77 21.83
C LEU A 271 8.23 -0.21 22.89
N VAL A 272 8.65 0.89 23.52
CA VAL A 272 7.87 1.58 24.55
C VAL A 272 7.04 2.68 23.88
N GLY A 273 5.73 2.49 23.82
CA GLY A 273 4.85 3.38 23.06
C GLY A 273 3.50 3.61 23.72
N LYS A 274 2.71 4.49 23.07
CA LYS A 274 1.38 4.91 23.55
C LYS A 274 0.22 4.30 22.74
N TYR A 275 0.45 3.90 21.48
CA TYR A 275 -0.57 3.51 20.50
C TYR A 275 -0.42 2.03 20.13
N LEU A 276 -0.43 1.15 21.12
CA LEU A 276 -0.15 -0.27 20.95
C LEU A 276 -1.36 -1.11 20.50
N GLU A 277 -2.56 -0.53 20.51
CA GLU A 277 -3.78 -1.20 20.06
C GLU A 277 -3.78 -1.44 18.56
N CYS A 278 -3.10 -0.57 17.79
CA CYS A 278 -2.94 -0.69 16.35
C CYS A 278 -1.43 -0.73 16.02
N PRO A 279 -0.85 -1.87 15.68
CA PRO A 279 0.58 -1.97 15.30
C PRO A 279 0.95 -1.04 14.16
N ASP A 280 0.05 -0.79 13.21
CA ASP A 280 0.28 0.09 12.06
C ASP A 280 0.51 1.56 12.46
N SER A 281 0.18 1.96 13.70
CA SER A 281 0.53 3.28 14.23
C SER A 281 2.03 3.53 14.32
N TYR A 282 2.84 2.48 14.33
CA TYR A 282 4.31 2.54 14.37
C TYR A 282 4.95 1.88 13.14
N LEU A 283 4.24 1.83 12.00
CA LEU A 283 4.70 1.06 10.85
C LEU A 283 6.09 1.47 10.37
N SER A 284 6.39 2.75 10.23
CA SER A 284 7.72 3.24 9.82
C SER A 284 8.81 2.86 10.83
N VAL A 285 8.51 2.93 12.12
CA VAL A 285 9.43 2.52 13.20
C VAL A 285 9.70 1.01 13.11
N ILE A 286 8.65 0.21 12.98
CA ILE A 286 8.74 -1.25 12.81
C ILE A 286 9.60 -1.58 11.59
N LYS A 287 9.31 -0.99 10.43
CA LYS A 287 10.07 -1.23 9.19
C LYS A 287 11.54 -0.82 9.31
N SER A 288 11.82 0.30 9.98
CA SER A 288 13.19 0.73 10.24
C SER A 288 13.97 -0.30 11.08
N VAL A 289 13.37 -0.82 12.15
CA VAL A 289 14.01 -1.84 13.01
C VAL A 289 14.09 -3.20 12.30
N GLU A 290 13.09 -3.56 11.49
CA GLU A 290 13.15 -4.75 10.62
C GLU A 290 14.33 -4.67 9.65
N HIS A 291 14.51 -3.55 8.94
CA HIS A 291 15.63 -3.36 8.01
C HIS A 291 16.99 -3.39 8.73
N ALA A 292 17.07 -2.80 9.94
CA ALA A 292 18.27 -2.88 10.76
C ALA A 292 18.58 -4.33 11.17
N ALA A 293 17.59 -5.08 11.59
CA ALA A 293 17.73 -6.49 11.95
C ALA A 293 18.17 -7.35 10.74
N MET A 294 17.57 -7.12 9.57
CA MET A 294 17.98 -7.77 8.31
C MET A 294 19.44 -7.48 7.98
N ARG A 295 19.86 -6.23 8.10
CA ARG A 295 21.25 -5.83 7.87
C ARG A 295 22.22 -6.54 8.84
N CYS A 296 21.79 -6.76 10.08
CA CYS A 296 22.55 -7.49 11.11
C CYS A 296 22.40 -9.01 11.01
N LYS A 297 21.65 -9.53 10.03
CA LYS A 297 21.31 -10.96 9.89
C LYS A 297 20.68 -11.54 11.16
N LYS A 298 19.73 -10.80 11.74
CA LYS A 298 18.96 -11.18 12.92
C LYS A 298 17.48 -11.26 12.59
N LYS A 299 16.75 -12.10 13.30
CA LYS A 299 15.30 -12.12 13.28
C LYS A 299 14.79 -11.18 14.36
N LEU A 300 14.05 -10.15 13.97
CA LEU A 300 13.46 -9.21 14.91
C LEU A 300 12.30 -9.85 15.68
N LYS A 301 12.26 -9.64 16.99
CA LYS A 301 11.10 -9.82 17.83
C LYS A 301 10.83 -8.52 18.57
N ILE A 302 9.70 -7.86 18.29
CA ILE A 302 9.28 -6.67 19.01
C ILE A 302 8.56 -7.08 20.29
N VAL A 303 9.00 -6.54 21.40
CA VAL A 303 8.35 -6.64 22.71
C VAL A 303 7.61 -5.34 22.94
N TRP A 304 6.29 -5.38 22.86
CA TRP A 304 5.43 -4.20 23.01
C TRP A 304 5.25 -3.85 24.48
N VAL A 305 5.60 -2.62 24.85
CA VAL A 305 5.51 -2.11 26.21
C VAL A 305 4.70 -0.83 26.24
N ASP A 306 3.55 -0.85 26.92
CA ASP A 306 2.76 0.36 27.11
C ASP A 306 3.46 1.29 28.11
N ALA A 307 3.70 2.52 27.67
CA ALA A 307 4.37 3.53 28.46
C ALA A 307 3.64 3.83 29.80
N GLU A 308 2.30 3.76 29.82
CA GLU A 308 1.54 3.95 31.06
C GLU A 308 1.85 2.89 32.11
N HIS A 309 2.19 1.68 31.69
CA HIS A 309 2.52 0.61 32.62
C HIS A 309 3.90 0.78 33.29
N LEU A 310 4.72 1.70 32.80
CA LEU A 310 6.02 2.03 33.42
C LEU A 310 5.93 3.19 34.41
N GLU A 311 4.80 3.90 34.46
CA GLU A 311 4.60 5.03 35.35
C GLU A 311 4.45 4.59 36.83
N PRO A 312 4.92 5.39 37.81
CA PRO A 312 4.79 5.07 39.25
C PRO A 312 3.33 4.88 39.70
N GLN A 313 2.37 5.50 38.98
CA GLN A 313 0.97 5.32 39.28
C GLN A 313 0.49 3.90 38.96
N ALA A 314 1.03 3.27 37.91
CA ALA A 314 0.69 1.91 37.52
C ALA A 314 1.12 0.87 38.58
N GLU A 315 2.22 1.11 39.29
CA GLU A 315 2.66 0.26 40.42
C GLU A 315 1.56 0.11 41.46
N LYS A 316 0.80 1.20 41.72
CA LYS A 316 -0.27 1.20 42.72
C LYS A 316 -1.59 0.67 42.20
N THR A 317 -1.93 0.95 40.94
CA THR A 317 -3.23 0.63 40.33
C THR A 317 -3.24 -0.75 39.69
N ASN A 318 -2.12 -1.17 39.07
CA ASN A 318 -1.98 -2.46 38.40
C ASN A 318 -0.55 -3.02 38.53
N PRO A 319 -0.15 -3.48 39.72
CA PRO A 319 1.22 -3.94 40.00
C PRO A 319 1.70 -5.04 39.04
N ALA A 320 0.79 -5.93 38.62
CA ALA A 320 1.14 -7.04 37.74
C ALA A 320 1.62 -6.55 36.35
N GLN A 321 0.92 -5.59 35.76
CA GLN A 321 1.31 -5.01 34.49
C GLN A 321 2.56 -4.13 34.61
N TYR A 322 2.69 -3.38 35.69
CA TYR A 322 3.88 -2.60 36.00
C TYR A 322 5.14 -3.48 36.06
N HIS A 323 5.14 -4.53 36.89
CA HIS A 323 6.28 -5.43 37.00
C HIS A 323 6.58 -6.19 35.71
N LYS A 324 5.53 -6.57 34.95
CA LYS A 324 5.72 -7.17 33.62
C LYS A 324 6.39 -6.21 32.65
N ALA A 325 5.90 -4.97 32.55
CA ALA A 325 6.47 -3.96 31.66
C ALA A 325 7.96 -3.68 31.99
N TRP A 326 8.30 -3.52 33.24
CA TRP A 326 9.68 -3.37 33.69
C TRP A 326 10.54 -4.60 33.41
N HIS A 327 9.98 -5.80 33.58
CA HIS A 327 10.69 -7.04 33.25
C HIS A 327 10.99 -7.08 31.74
N ASP A 328 9.99 -6.81 30.91
CA ASP A 328 10.10 -6.82 29.44
C ASP A 328 11.17 -5.81 28.96
N VAL A 329 11.18 -4.61 29.52
CA VAL A 329 12.20 -3.58 29.23
C VAL A 329 13.60 -4.04 29.65
N CYS A 330 13.75 -4.59 30.88
CA CYS A 330 15.06 -4.96 31.44
C CYS A 330 15.66 -6.21 30.77
N THR A 331 14.84 -7.08 30.19
CA THR A 331 15.29 -8.33 29.55
C THR A 331 15.51 -8.20 28.04
N ALA A 332 14.95 -7.18 27.40
CA ALA A 332 15.16 -6.94 25.99
C ALA A 332 16.62 -6.63 25.65
N SER A 333 17.03 -6.98 24.43
CA SER A 333 18.37 -6.70 23.90
C SER A 333 18.61 -5.21 23.61
N GLY A 334 17.54 -4.45 23.44
CA GLY A 334 17.54 -3.01 23.23
C GLY A 334 16.17 -2.41 23.46
N ILE A 335 16.15 -1.10 23.70
CA ILE A 335 14.92 -0.34 23.97
C ILE A 335 14.79 0.74 22.90
N LEU A 336 13.59 0.90 22.36
CA LEU A 336 13.23 1.97 21.45
C LEU A 336 12.00 2.70 21.97
N VAL A 337 12.13 4.02 22.13
CA VAL A 337 11.05 4.90 22.59
C VAL A 337 10.75 5.89 21.47
N PRO A 338 9.77 5.62 20.60
CA PRO A 338 9.38 6.56 19.54
C PRO A 338 8.64 7.76 20.13
N GLY A 339 8.59 8.85 19.36
CA GLY A 339 7.76 10.01 19.70
C GLY A 339 6.27 9.64 19.83
N GLY A 340 5.51 10.49 20.52
CA GLY A 340 4.06 10.33 20.67
C GLY A 340 3.41 11.58 21.21
N PHE A 341 2.26 11.95 20.66
CA PHE A 341 1.47 13.10 21.10
C PHE A 341 0.71 12.83 22.41
N GLY A 342 0.32 13.90 23.08
CA GLY A 342 -0.50 13.85 24.30
C GLY A 342 0.30 13.57 25.58
N GLN A 343 -0.38 13.73 26.72
CA GLN A 343 0.23 13.61 28.05
C GLN A 343 0.24 12.17 28.61
N ARG A 344 -0.62 11.28 28.08
CA ARG A 344 -0.71 9.88 28.51
C ARG A 344 0.65 9.18 28.35
N GLY A 345 1.09 8.44 29.34
CA GLY A 345 2.30 7.64 29.28
C GLY A 345 3.61 8.43 29.16
N THR A 346 3.61 9.75 29.39
CA THR A 346 4.82 10.58 29.20
C THR A 346 5.90 10.26 30.22
N GLU A 347 5.55 10.02 31.48
CA GLU A 347 6.53 9.65 32.52
C GLU A 347 7.15 8.27 32.25
N GLY A 348 6.37 7.32 31.72
CA GLY A 348 6.85 5.98 31.36
C GLY A 348 7.74 5.95 30.12
N MET A 349 7.72 7.00 29.27
CA MET A 349 8.61 7.15 28.12
C MET A 349 9.94 7.81 28.48
N MET A 350 10.04 8.53 29.61
CA MET A 350 11.24 9.19 30.10
C MET A 350 12.03 8.28 31.06
#